data_67538beb7ec7b7feb3d01a3a181a80fd
#
_entry.id   67538beb7ec7b7feb3d01a3a181a80fd
#
_cell.length_a   1.000
_cell.length_b   1.000
_cell.length_c   1.000
_cell.angle_alpha   90.00
_cell.angle_beta   90.00
_cell.angle_gamma   90.00
#
_symmetry.space_group_name_H-M   'P 1'
#
loop_
_entity.id
_entity.type
_entity.pdbx_description
1 polymer ?
#
loop_
_entity_poly.entity_id
_entity_poly.type
_entity_poly.pdbx_seq_one_letter_code
_entity_poly.pdbx_strand_id
1 'polypeptide(L)'
;MNITVSAYNRPEYLEQTLAALARCDGIEECRAFVLLDPCDETPQSVEIAARYGFQAYVYASRVGCNRAIFGGFAFGFQQLKADYHLHLEDDTVPCRDALRWFAWARDRYRDDPRVMNVSGYHRLGNGDRTQSTLRRWFTPWGWATWADRWRSMAANWHHDGDVSWDVVLNHAIRGDRLEAHPTVSRIQNIGGEKGTHVPSPEWHAENHHVPVTADDLPGEPVREWSEIPMTDGEGIT
;
A
#
# COMPACT_ATOMS: atom_id res chain seq x y z
N MET A 1 -1.75 4.91 -13.94
CA MET A 1 -2.32 4.64 -12.59
C MET A 1 -2.12 5.87 -11.71
N ASN A 2 -3.02 6.15 -10.74
CA ASN A 2 -2.80 7.22 -9.77
C ASN A 2 -2.33 6.63 -8.44
N ILE A 3 -1.37 7.30 -7.80
CA ILE A 3 -0.72 6.85 -6.56
C ILE A 3 -0.75 7.99 -5.55
N THR A 4 -1.04 7.69 -4.30
CA THR A 4 -0.80 8.60 -3.17
C THR A 4 0.13 7.94 -2.14
N VAL A 5 1.00 8.75 -1.55
CA VAL A 5 1.85 8.36 -0.42
C VAL A 5 1.45 9.24 0.75
N SER A 6 0.94 8.68 1.84
CA SER A 6 0.70 9.45 3.07
C SER A 6 1.93 9.44 3.96
N ALA A 7 2.25 10.59 4.56
CA ALA A 7 3.37 10.73 5.47
C ALA A 7 3.06 11.73 6.60
N TYR A 8 3.78 11.56 7.71
CA TYR A 8 3.65 12.44 8.87
C TYR A 8 5.02 12.95 9.35
N ASN A 9 5.64 12.31 10.31
CA ASN A 9 6.84 12.78 11.04
C ASN A 9 8.05 11.86 10.88
N ARG A 10 8.16 11.18 9.74
CA ARG A 10 9.22 10.19 9.45
C ARG A 10 9.89 10.46 8.10
N PRO A 11 10.56 11.63 7.92
CA PRO A 11 11.14 12.01 6.63
C PRO A 11 12.15 10.99 6.10
N GLU A 12 12.88 10.28 6.97
CA GLU A 12 13.86 9.27 6.59
C GLU A 12 13.19 8.02 5.96
N TYR A 13 12.01 7.66 6.43
CA TYR A 13 11.22 6.58 5.82
C TYR A 13 10.60 7.03 4.50
N LEU A 14 10.03 8.25 4.49
CA LEU A 14 9.49 8.85 3.27
C LEU A 14 10.55 8.91 2.17
N GLU A 15 11.80 9.29 2.49
CA GLU A 15 12.89 9.33 1.52
C GLU A 15 13.17 7.95 0.91
N GLN A 16 13.23 6.89 1.72
CA GLN A 16 13.44 5.53 1.25
C GLN A 16 12.29 5.07 0.34
N THR A 17 11.05 5.33 0.75
CA THR A 17 9.85 4.97 -0.02
C THR A 17 9.79 5.70 -1.36
N LEU A 18 10.05 7.03 -1.38
CA LEU A 18 10.02 7.81 -2.61
C LEU A 18 11.21 7.50 -3.53
N ALA A 19 12.39 7.23 -2.98
CA ALA A 19 13.55 6.79 -3.75
C ALA A 19 13.27 5.44 -4.44
N ALA A 20 12.61 4.51 -3.77
CA ALA A 20 12.20 3.24 -4.34
C ALA A 20 11.10 3.42 -5.39
N LEU A 21 10.06 4.20 -5.09
CA LEU A 21 8.96 4.49 -6.01
C LEU A 21 9.45 5.15 -7.31
N ALA A 22 10.40 6.09 -7.22
CA ALA A 22 11.01 6.74 -8.39
C ALA A 22 11.80 5.77 -9.30
N ARG A 23 12.20 4.60 -8.77
CA ARG A 23 12.89 3.55 -9.54
C ARG A 23 11.97 2.44 -10.04
N CYS A 24 10.68 2.47 -9.68
CA CYS A 24 9.74 1.46 -10.15
C CYS A 24 9.57 1.53 -11.67
N ASP A 25 9.58 0.37 -12.31
CA ASP A 25 9.26 0.25 -13.72
C ASP A 25 7.82 0.69 -13.98
N GLY A 26 7.63 1.65 -14.91
CA GLY A 26 6.32 2.22 -15.26
C GLY A 26 5.90 3.43 -14.41
N ILE A 27 6.80 4.00 -13.59
CA ILE A 27 6.48 5.20 -12.81
C ILE A 27 6.15 6.41 -13.72
N GLU A 28 6.77 6.49 -14.89
CA GLU A 28 6.54 7.53 -15.89
C GLU A 28 5.11 7.52 -16.46
N GLU A 29 4.40 6.41 -16.36
CA GLU A 29 2.99 6.25 -16.75
C GLU A 29 2.02 6.55 -15.58
N CYS A 30 2.55 6.87 -14.41
CA CYS A 30 1.78 7.10 -13.20
C CYS A 30 1.73 8.57 -12.82
N ARG A 31 0.69 8.96 -12.09
CA ARG A 31 0.60 10.25 -11.39
C ARG A 31 0.71 9.97 -9.91
N ALA A 32 1.83 10.35 -9.30
CA ALA A 32 2.08 10.12 -7.89
C ALA A 32 2.12 11.43 -7.10
N PHE A 33 1.54 11.41 -5.91
CA PHE A 33 1.40 12.57 -5.02
C PHE A 33 1.73 12.16 -3.58
N VAL A 34 2.35 13.07 -2.84
CA VAL A 34 2.60 12.92 -1.40
C VAL A 34 1.60 13.76 -0.62
N LEU A 35 0.90 13.15 0.33
CA LEU A 35 -0.06 13.82 1.20
C LEU A 35 0.52 13.86 2.62
N LEU A 36 0.80 15.08 3.11
CA LEU A 36 1.50 15.30 4.36
C LEU A 36 0.54 15.72 5.46
N ASP A 37 0.51 14.94 6.54
CA ASP A 37 -0.08 15.38 7.80
C ASP A 37 0.89 16.36 8.47
N PRO A 38 0.50 17.62 8.81
CA PRO A 38 1.45 18.64 9.21
C PRO A 38 2.12 18.37 10.56
N CYS A 39 3.42 18.62 10.62
CA CYS A 39 4.30 18.51 11.79
C CYS A 39 5.54 19.38 11.59
N ASP A 40 6.46 19.34 12.54
CA ASP A 40 7.70 20.11 12.46
C ASP A 40 8.60 19.67 11.30
N GLU A 41 8.55 18.41 10.90
CA GLU A 41 9.32 17.80 9.80
C GLU A 41 8.67 18.01 8.41
N THR A 42 7.52 18.69 8.32
CA THR A 42 6.82 18.92 7.05
C THR A 42 7.69 19.63 6.00
N PRO A 43 8.49 20.68 6.32
CA PRO A 43 9.34 21.32 5.33
C PRO A 43 10.35 20.34 4.70
N GLN A 44 10.99 19.50 5.51
CA GLN A 44 11.92 18.47 5.04
C GLN A 44 11.22 17.46 4.15
N SER A 45 10.02 17.01 4.52
CA SER A 45 9.23 16.06 3.73
C SER A 45 8.82 16.64 2.36
N VAL A 46 8.49 17.92 2.30
CA VAL A 46 8.23 18.64 1.03
C VAL A 46 9.48 18.67 0.13
N GLU A 47 10.65 18.97 0.70
CA GLU A 47 11.92 18.97 -0.03
C GLU A 47 12.28 17.58 -0.57
N ILE A 48 12.06 16.54 0.23
CA ILE A 48 12.26 15.14 -0.18
C ILE A 48 11.33 14.80 -1.35
N ALA A 49 10.03 15.10 -1.26
CA ALA A 49 9.10 14.84 -2.35
C ALA A 49 9.54 15.53 -3.65
N ALA A 50 9.94 16.82 -3.58
CA ALA A 50 10.41 17.58 -4.72
C ALA A 50 11.70 17.00 -5.33
N ARG A 51 12.63 16.50 -4.51
CA ARG A 51 13.89 15.86 -4.95
C ARG A 51 13.65 14.65 -5.85
N TYR A 52 12.59 13.87 -5.56
CA TYR A 52 12.22 12.70 -6.36
C TYR A 52 11.18 13.01 -7.45
N GLY A 53 10.82 14.30 -7.65
CA GLY A 53 9.90 14.74 -8.69
C GLY A 53 8.41 14.54 -8.35
N PHE A 54 8.07 14.32 -7.08
CA PHE A 54 6.69 14.16 -6.63
C PHE A 54 6.11 15.46 -6.08
N GLN A 55 4.85 15.73 -6.41
CA GLN A 55 4.13 16.87 -5.87
C GLN A 55 3.60 16.54 -4.47
N ALA A 56 3.90 17.41 -3.50
CA ALA A 56 3.40 17.30 -2.14
C ALA A 56 2.20 18.22 -1.89
N TYR A 57 1.22 17.72 -1.14
CA TYR A 57 0.10 18.47 -0.59
C TYR A 57 0.10 18.33 0.93
N VAL A 58 0.00 19.45 1.63
CA VAL A 58 -0.05 19.49 3.10
C VAL A 58 -1.48 19.73 3.54
N TYR A 59 -1.99 18.92 4.45
CA TYR A 59 -3.30 19.18 5.07
C TYR A 59 -3.27 20.49 5.87
N ALA A 60 -4.40 21.20 5.94
CA ALA A 60 -4.50 22.47 6.67
C ALA A 60 -4.28 22.33 8.19
N SER A 61 -4.55 21.15 8.74
CA SER A 61 -4.32 20.77 10.14
C SER A 61 -4.10 19.28 10.22
N ARG A 62 -3.54 18.84 11.37
CA ARG A 62 -3.34 17.40 11.62
C ARG A 62 -4.63 16.61 11.54
N VAL A 63 -4.63 15.54 10.74
CA VAL A 63 -5.79 14.69 10.49
C VAL A 63 -5.69 13.31 11.17
N GLY A 64 -4.49 12.82 11.42
CA GLY A 64 -4.22 11.49 11.99
C GLY A 64 -4.32 10.36 10.99
N CYS A 65 -3.83 9.16 11.38
CA CYS A 65 -3.64 8.03 10.48
C CYS A 65 -4.94 7.62 9.75
N ASN A 66 -6.03 7.36 10.47
CA ASN A 66 -7.28 6.87 9.86
C ASN A 66 -7.84 7.84 8.80
N ARG A 67 -7.75 9.14 9.04
CA ARG A 67 -8.19 10.17 8.10
C ARG A 67 -7.19 10.41 6.98
N ALA A 68 -5.89 10.26 7.23
CA ALA A 68 -4.86 10.41 6.20
C ALA A 68 -4.98 9.34 5.13
N ILE A 69 -5.18 8.08 5.53
CA ILE A 69 -5.40 6.97 4.59
C ILE A 69 -6.69 7.17 3.79
N PHE A 70 -7.79 7.50 4.47
CA PHE A 70 -9.04 7.88 3.77
C PHE A 70 -8.82 9.01 2.77
N GLY A 71 -8.10 10.06 3.20
CA GLY A 71 -7.78 11.22 2.38
C GLY A 71 -7.01 10.86 1.11
N GLY A 72 -6.08 9.90 1.20
CA GLY A 72 -5.35 9.36 0.05
C GLY A 72 -6.27 8.79 -1.01
N PHE A 73 -7.19 7.92 -0.61
CA PHE A 73 -8.18 7.34 -1.53
C PHE A 73 -9.21 8.37 -2.01
N ALA A 74 -9.68 9.25 -1.13
CA ALA A 74 -10.59 10.32 -1.51
C ALA A 74 -9.95 11.27 -2.54
N PHE A 75 -8.67 11.62 -2.37
CA PHE A 75 -7.91 12.38 -3.35
C PHE A 75 -7.86 11.65 -4.71
N GLY A 76 -7.51 10.37 -4.72
CA GLY A 76 -7.46 9.56 -5.94
C GLY A 76 -8.82 9.48 -6.66
N PHE A 77 -9.88 9.14 -5.94
CA PHE A 77 -11.18 8.89 -6.56
C PHE A 77 -12.02 10.16 -6.78
N GLN A 78 -11.96 11.14 -5.87
CA GLN A 78 -12.80 12.33 -5.94
C GLN A 78 -12.13 13.49 -6.68
N GLN A 79 -10.83 13.72 -6.45
CA GLN A 79 -10.10 14.83 -7.10
C GLN A 79 -9.52 14.41 -8.45
N LEU A 80 -8.84 13.26 -8.51
CA LEU A 80 -8.20 12.79 -9.74
C LEU A 80 -9.13 11.99 -10.64
N LYS A 81 -10.34 11.61 -10.17
CA LYS A 81 -11.33 10.82 -10.91
C LYS A 81 -10.78 9.49 -11.40
N ALA A 82 -9.93 8.83 -10.58
CA ALA A 82 -9.34 7.56 -10.90
C ALA A 82 -10.38 6.44 -10.94
N ASP A 83 -10.22 5.47 -11.85
CA ASP A 83 -10.98 4.21 -11.83
C ASP A 83 -10.32 3.19 -10.90
N TYR A 84 -8.99 3.30 -10.71
CA TYR A 84 -8.16 2.46 -9.85
C TYR A 84 -7.06 3.30 -9.22
N HIS A 85 -6.83 3.12 -7.91
CA HIS A 85 -5.92 3.93 -7.13
C HIS A 85 -5.06 3.08 -6.20
N LEU A 86 -3.74 3.34 -6.19
CA LEU A 86 -2.76 2.77 -5.27
C LEU A 86 -2.48 3.75 -4.14
N HIS A 87 -2.47 3.25 -2.91
CA HIS A 87 -2.03 3.99 -1.73
C HIS A 87 -0.82 3.31 -1.09
N LEU A 88 0.18 4.11 -0.78
CA LEU A 88 1.37 3.76 -0.01
C LEU A 88 1.42 4.61 1.26
N GLU A 89 2.13 4.11 2.28
CA GLU A 89 2.52 4.88 3.46
C GLU A 89 4.02 5.21 3.37
N ASP A 90 4.49 6.15 4.18
CA ASP A 90 5.90 6.60 4.16
C ASP A 90 6.91 5.49 4.54
N ASP A 91 6.45 4.37 5.10
CA ASP A 91 7.25 3.21 5.47
C ASP A 91 6.98 1.96 4.61
N THR A 92 6.35 2.11 3.45
CA THR A 92 6.04 1.01 2.52
C THR A 92 6.88 1.13 1.25
N VAL A 93 8.04 0.48 1.25
CA VAL A 93 9.05 0.56 0.17
C VAL A 93 8.68 -0.41 -0.96
N PRO A 94 8.36 0.09 -2.18
CA PRO A 94 8.03 -0.78 -3.30
C PRO A 94 9.27 -1.38 -3.98
N CYS A 95 9.17 -2.65 -4.41
CA CYS A 95 10.11 -3.30 -5.31
C CYS A 95 10.04 -2.69 -6.72
N ARG A 96 11.06 -2.95 -7.53
CA ARG A 96 11.16 -2.43 -8.88
C ARG A 96 9.98 -2.76 -9.78
N ASP A 97 9.41 -3.97 -9.66
CA ASP A 97 8.24 -4.41 -10.46
C ASP A 97 6.89 -4.18 -9.78
N ALA A 98 6.85 -3.47 -8.65
CA ALA A 98 5.62 -3.28 -7.89
C ALA A 98 4.50 -2.62 -8.69
N LEU A 99 4.81 -1.57 -9.48
CA LEU A 99 3.78 -0.89 -10.27
C LEU A 99 3.25 -1.76 -11.41
N ARG A 100 4.08 -2.64 -11.97
CA ARG A 100 3.63 -3.65 -12.94
C ARG A 100 2.70 -4.68 -12.31
N TRP A 101 3.01 -5.11 -11.07
CA TRP A 101 2.11 -5.98 -10.31
C TRP A 101 0.73 -5.34 -10.14
N PHE A 102 0.68 -4.10 -9.66
CA PHE A 102 -0.60 -3.41 -9.48
C PHE A 102 -1.36 -3.19 -10.78
N ALA A 103 -0.66 -2.91 -11.88
CA ALA A 103 -1.28 -2.76 -13.20
C ALA A 103 -1.83 -4.10 -13.72
N TRP A 104 -1.06 -5.18 -13.64
CA TRP A 104 -1.51 -6.53 -14.01
C TRP A 104 -2.71 -6.97 -13.17
N ALA A 105 -2.63 -6.82 -11.86
CA ALA A 105 -3.70 -7.22 -10.94
C ALA A 105 -4.98 -6.37 -11.12
N ARG A 106 -4.83 -5.06 -11.44
CA ARG A 106 -5.96 -4.22 -11.84
C ARG A 106 -6.78 -4.86 -12.96
N ASP A 107 -6.11 -5.27 -14.02
CA ASP A 107 -6.76 -5.79 -15.22
C ASP A 107 -7.27 -7.22 -14.99
N ARG A 108 -6.48 -8.04 -14.28
CA ARG A 108 -6.84 -9.43 -13.97
C ARG A 108 -8.09 -9.56 -13.09
N TYR A 109 -8.24 -8.69 -12.09
CA TYR A 109 -9.30 -8.80 -11.08
C TYR A 109 -10.41 -7.76 -11.22
N ARG A 110 -10.39 -6.94 -12.28
CA ARG A 110 -11.38 -5.88 -12.50
C ARG A 110 -12.81 -6.40 -12.47
N ASP A 111 -13.05 -7.52 -13.12
CA ASP A 111 -14.38 -8.09 -13.32
C ASP A 111 -14.73 -9.20 -12.30
N ASP A 112 -13.86 -9.44 -11.31
CA ASP A 112 -14.17 -10.35 -10.19
C ASP A 112 -14.69 -9.54 -8.98
N PRO A 113 -16.02 -9.54 -8.73
CA PRO A 113 -16.60 -8.77 -7.63
C PRO A 113 -16.23 -9.30 -6.24
N ARG A 114 -15.69 -10.51 -6.16
CA ARG A 114 -15.22 -11.08 -4.90
C ARG A 114 -13.94 -10.40 -4.42
N VAL A 115 -13.12 -9.86 -5.33
CA VAL A 115 -11.86 -9.22 -4.99
C VAL A 115 -12.12 -7.75 -4.61
N MET A 116 -11.91 -7.43 -3.34
CA MET A 116 -12.09 -6.09 -2.80
C MET A 116 -10.92 -5.16 -3.16
N ASN A 117 -9.71 -5.66 -3.01
CA ASN A 117 -8.47 -4.90 -3.17
C ASN A 117 -7.32 -5.78 -3.65
N VAL A 118 -6.25 -5.12 -4.05
CA VAL A 118 -4.97 -5.71 -4.41
C VAL A 118 -3.92 -5.22 -3.42
N SER A 119 -3.18 -6.14 -2.81
CA SER A 119 -2.03 -5.84 -1.95
C SER A 119 -0.72 -6.09 -2.70
N GLY A 120 0.30 -5.29 -2.43
CA GLY A 120 1.67 -5.58 -2.83
C GLY A 120 2.43 -6.41 -1.80
N TYR A 121 1.89 -6.54 -0.59
CA TYR A 121 2.56 -7.14 0.54
C TYR A 121 2.21 -8.62 0.73
N HIS A 122 3.26 -9.43 0.99
CA HIS A 122 3.13 -10.81 1.42
C HIS A 122 4.25 -11.18 2.38
N ARG A 123 3.91 -11.46 3.63
CA ARG A 123 4.89 -11.65 4.70
C ARG A 123 5.81 -12.85 4.51
N LEU A 124 5.29 -13.99 4.04
CA LEU A 124 6.03 -15.25 4.04
C LEU A 124 7.07 -15.35 2.92
N GLY A 125 6.88 -14.65 1.78
CA GLY A 125 7.89 -14.43 0.74
C GLY A 125 8.52 -15.68 0.11
N ASN A 126 7.87 -16.85 0.21
CA ASN A 126 8.45 -18.15 -0.13
C ASN A 126 7.88 -18.80 -1.40
N GLY A 127 7.14 -18.04 -2.19
CA GLY A 127 6.49 -18.52 -3.42
C GLY A 127 7.33 -18.31 -4.69
N ASP A 128 6.74 -18.68 -5.82
CA ASP A 128 7.25 -18.32 -7.14
C ASP A 128 6.93 -16.85 -7.42
N ARG A 129 7.95 -16.03 -7.69
CA ARG A 129 7.80 -14.58 -7.92
C ARG A 129 6.86 -14.22 -9.07
N THR A 130 6.52 -15.17 -9.94
CA THR A 130 5.61 -15.00 -11.09
C THR A 130 4.18 -15.43 -10.78
N GLN A 131 3.86 -15.75 -9.52
CA GLN A 131 2.54 -16.20 -9.12
C GLN A 131 1.81 -15.20 -8.25
N SER A 132 0.49 -15.31 -8.24
CA SER A 132 -0.45 -14.57 -7.43
C SER A 132 -1.51 -15.50 -6.87
N THR A 133 -2.16 -15.10 -5.78
CA THR A 133 -3.28 -15.83 -5.20
C THR A 133 -4.24 -14.88 -4.50
N LEU A 134 -5.31 -15.41 -3.95
CA LEU A 134 -6.30 -14.67 -3.18
C LEU A 134 -6.25 -15.10 -1.71
N ARG A 135 -6.58 -14.19 -0.80
CA ARG A 135 -6.71 -14.48 0.64
C ARG A 135 -7.92 -13.78 1.24
N ARG A 136 -8.35 -14.27 2.41
CA ARG A 136 -9.47 -13.70 3.17
C ARG A 136 -9.08 -12.54 4.08
N TRP A 137 -7.80 -12.26 4.22
CA TRP A 137 -7.29 -11.21 5.11
C TRP A 137 -6.82 -10.00 4.32
N PHE A 138 -7.20 -8.80 4.77
CA PHE A 138 -6.71 -7.53 4.22
C PHE A 138 -5.39 -7.15 4.90
N THR A 139 -4.43 -6.65 4.13
CA THR A 139 -3.19 -6.10 4.63
C THR A 139 -3.04 -4.63 4.25
N PRO A 140 -2.68 -3.75 5.22
CA PRO A 140 -2.69 -2.29 5.01
C PRO A 140 -1.51 -1.77 4.19
N TRP A 141 -0.42 -2.54 4.06
CA TRP A 141 0.84 -2.03 3.53
C TRP A 141 0.92 -2.09 2.01
N GLY A 142 0.74 -0.92 1.37
CA GLY A 142 0.78 -0.80 -0.08
C GLY A 142 -0.34 -1.58 -0.77
N TRP A 143 -1.49 -0.94 -0.93
CA TRP A 143 -2.65 -1.57 -1.51
C TRP A 143 -3.42 -0.66 -2.46
N ALA A 144 -4.15 -1.26 -3.37
CA ALA A 144 -4.94 -0.59 -4.37
C ALA A 144 -6.36 -1.15 -4.44
N THR A 145 -7.27 -0.32 -4.92
CA THR A 145 -8.68 -0.74 -5.15
C THR A 145 -9.30 0.04 -6.30
N TRP A 146 -10.50 -0.34 -6.71
CA TRP A 146 -11.28 0.31 -7.76
C TRP A 146 -12.32 1.26 -7.16
N ALA A 147 -12.72 2.26 -7.94
CA ALA A 147 -13.66 3.30 -7.51
C ALA A 147 -15.03 2.76 -7.06
N ASP A 148 -15.52 1.68 -7.68
CA ASP A 148 -16.77 1.03 -7.32
C ASP A 148 -16.68 0.33 -5.96
N ARG A 149 -15.57 -0.35 -5.69
CA ARG A 149 -15.32 -1.03 -4.42
C ARG A 149 -15.04 -0.03 -3.29
N TRP A 150 -14.27 1.02 -3.60
CA TRP A 150 -14.01 2.11 -2.65
C TRP A 150 -15.30 2.73 -2.11
N ARG A 151 -16.32 2.96 -2.94
CA ARG A 151 -17.59 3.55 -2.48
C ARG A 151 -18.22 2.78 -1.32
N SER A 152 -18.15 1.46 -1.35
CA SER A 152 -18.67 0.62 -0.26
C SER A 152 -17.82 0.67 1.01
N MET A 153 -16.51 0.83 0.86
CA MET A 153 -15.59 0.98 1.99
C MET A 153 -15.71 2.37 2.61
N ALA A 154 -15.73 3.41 1.80
CA ALA A 154 -15.79 4.81 2.23
C ALA A 154 -17.05 5.13 3.06
N ALA A 155 -18.19 4.52 2.72
CA ALA A 155 -19.46 4.72 3.43
C ALA A 155 -19.42 4.24 4.89
N ASN A 156 -18.50 3.32 5.22
CA ASN A 156 -18.37 2.71 6.54
C ASN A 156 -16.97 2.92 7.15
N TRP A 157 -16.19 3.87 6.60
CA TRP A 157 -14.82 4.09 7.05
C TRP A 157 -14.74 4.56 8.49
N HIS A 158 -13.78 4.01 9.22
CA HIS A 158 -13.52 4.39 10.60
C HIS A 158 -12.57 5.59 10.65
N HIS A 159 -13.11 6.78 10.85
CA HIS A 159 -12.34 8.03 10.82
C HIS A 159 -11.62 8.34 12.12
N ASP A 160 -12.22 8.02 13.26
CA ASP A 160 -11.77 8.43 14.58
C ASP A 160 -11.84 7.27 15.58
N GLY A 161 -11.05 7.36 16.64
CA GLY A 161 -11.03 6.40 17.73
C GLY A 161 -9.68 5.69 17.89
N ASP A 162 -9.60 4.85 18.92
CA ASP A 162 -8.37 4.15 19.32
C ASP A 162 -8.09 2.88 18.47
N VAL A 163 -9.07 2.47 17.67
CA VAL A 163 -8.93 1.30 16.79
C VAL A 163 -8.39 1.73 15.44
N SER A 164 -7.37 1.02 14.95
CA SER A 164 -6.83 1.27 13.62
C SER A 164 -7.84 0.95 12.52
N TRP A 165 -7.84 1.76 11.47
CA TRP A 165 -8.75 1.66 10.32
C TRP A 165 -8.73 0.28 9.64
N ASP A 166 -7.55 -0.35 9.56
CA ASP A 166 -7.35 -1.65 8.92
C ASP A 166 -8.01 -2.80 9.70
N VAL A 167 -8.01 -2.72 11.04
CA VAL A 167 -8.74 -3.64 11.92
C VAL A 167 -10.24 -3.55 11.64
N VAL A 168 -10.78 -2.33 11.56
CA VAL A 168 -12.21 -2.14 11.24
C VAL A 168 -12.52 -2.60 9.82
N LEU A 169 -11.63 -2.34 8.87
CA LEU A 169 -11.79 -2.80 7.49
C LEU A 169 -11.86 -4.33 7.43
N ASN A 170 -10.95 -5.02 8.12
CA ASN A 170 -10.94 -6.49 8.18
C ASN A 170 -12.21 -7.09 8.80
N HIS A 171 -12.63 -6.57 9.93
CA HIS A 171 -13.66 -7.20 10.75
C HIS A 171 -15.09 -6.73 10.46
N ALA A 172 -15.27 -5.49 9.99
CA ALA A 172 -16.59 -4.90 9.82
C ALA A 172 -16.94 -4.52 8.36
N ILE A 173 -15.93 -4.17 7.54
CA ILE A 173 -16.18 -3.61 6.20
C ILE A 173 -15.97 -4.65 5.10
N ARG A 174 -14.94 -5.49 5.20
CA ARG A 174 -14.55 -6.46 4.17
C ARG A 174 -15.64 -7.48 3.87
N GLY A 175 -16.29 -8.03 4.88
CA GLY A 175 -17.21 -9.18 4.73
C GLY A 175 -16.48 -10.41 4.20
N ASP A 176 -17.07 -11.08 3.23
CA ASP A 176 -16.47 -12.28 2.59
C ASP A 176 -15.58 -11.96 1.38
N ARG A 177 -15.34 -10.67 1.11
CA ARG A 177 -14.51 -10.27 -0.02
C ARG A 177 -13.04 -10.63 0.22
N LEU A 178 -12.33 -10.83 -0.88
CA LEU A 178 -10.95 -11.31 -0.92
C LEU A 178 -9.99 -10.19 -1.26
N GLU A 179 -8.73 -10.39 -0.88
CA GLU A 179 -7.59 -9.59 -1.30
C GLU A 179 -6.74 -10.40 -2.28
N ALA A 180 -6.37 -9.80 -3.42
CA ALA A 180 -5.39 -10.37 -4.32
C ALA A 180 -3.97 -9.95 -3.88
N HIS A 181 -3.03 -10.89 -3.86
CA HIS A 181 -1.65 -10.61 -3.49
C HIS A 181 -0.63 -11.46 -4.29
N PRO A 182 0.62 -10.99 -4.45
CA PRO A 182 1.68 -11.77 -5.06
C PRO A 182 2.19 -12.80 -4.04
N THR A 183 2.68 -13.95 -4.51
CA THR A 183 3.27 -14.99 -3.63
C THR A 183 4.65 -14.61 -3.08
N VAL A 184 5.32 -13.64 -3.70
CA VAL A 184 6.51 -12.97 -3.18
C VAL A 184 6.21 -11.48 -3.06
N SER A 185 6.50 -10.86 -1.93
CA SER A 185 6.15 -9.46 -1.65
C SER A 185 6.76 -8.49 -2.65
N ARG A 186 5.97 -7.49 -3.08
CA ARG A 186 6.39 -6.32 -3.86
C ARG A 186 6.51 -5.07 -3.00
N ILE A 187 6.24 -5.21 -1.71
CA ILE A 187 6.34 -4.12 -0.72
C ILE A 187 7.14 -4.62 0.48
N GLN A 188 8.08 -3.82 0.95
CA GLN A 188 8.72 -3.99 2.24
C GLN A 188 8.15 -2.98 3.23
N ASN A 189 7.72 -3.42 4.40
CA ASN A 189 7.41 -2.51 5.51
C ASN A 189 8.67 -2.26 6.34
N ILE A 190 9.07 -1.00 6.48
CA ILE A 190 10.29 -0.58 7.21
C ILE A 190 9.98 0.17 8.52
N GLY A 191 8.72 0.24 8.94
CA GLY A 191 8.21 1.05 10.05
C GLY A 191 8.58 0.58 11.46
N GLY A 192 9.68 -0.18 11.64
CA GLY A 192 10.02 -0.83 12.90
C GLY A 192 10.33 0.08 14.07
N GLU A 193 11.06 1.18 13.86
CA GLU A 193 11.52 2.05 14.95
C GLU A 193 10.52 3.14 15.35
N LYS A 194 9.70 3.61 14.41
CA LYS A 194 8.81 4.76 14.60
C LYS A 194 7.36 4.46 14.18
N GLY A 195 6.97 3.19 14.11
CA GLY A 195 5.60 2.81 13.72
C GLY A 195 4.59 3.16 14.82
N THR A 196 3.46 3.74 14.44
CA THR A 196 2.41 4.18 15.39
C THR A 196 1.82 3.01 16.21
N HIS A 197 1.76 1.83 15.61
CA HIS A 197 1.17 0.62 16.21
C HIS A 197 2.19 -0.52 16.36
N VAL A 198 3.48 -0.19 16.40
CA VAL A 198 4.58 -1.14 16.53
C VAL A 198 5.10 -1.10 17.96
N PRO A 199 4.97 -2.19 18.77
CA PRO A 199 5.42 -2.21 20.15
C PRO A 199 6.93 -2.12 20.32
N SER A 200 7.70 -2.75 19.43
CA SER A 200 9.17 -2.70 19.38
C SER A 200 9.71 -3.05 18.00
N PRO A 201 10.99 -2.69 17.69
CA PRO A 201 11.63 -3.10 16.45
C PRO A 201 11.72 -4.63 16.28
N GLU A 202 11.94 -5.37 17.36
CA GLU A 202 12.00 -6.84 17.34
C GLU A 202 10.63 -7.42 16.95
N TRP A 203 9.57 -6.92 17.56
CA TRP A 203 8.22 -7.34 17.23
C TRP A 203 7.89 -7.04 15.74
N HIS A 204 8.32 -5.88 15.24
CA HIS A 204 8.15 -5.53 13.82
C HIS A 204 8.91 -6.51 12.92
N ALA A 205 10.16 -6.83 13.26
CA ALA A 205 10.97 -7.78 12.48
C ALA A 205 10.31 -9.16 12.40
N GLU A 206 9.66 -9.59 13.48
CA GLU A 206 8.98 -10.89 13.56
C GLU A 206 7.61 -10.90 12.88
N ASN A 207 6.91 -9.76 12.81
CA ASN A 207 5.49 -9.72 12.41
C ASN A 207 5.20 -8.93 11.12
N HIS A 208 5.99 -7.89 10.80
CA HIS A 208 5.73 -7.00 9.68
C HIS A 208 6.83 -6.97 8.62
N HIS A 209 8.08 -7.20 9.04
CA HIS A 209 9.19 -7.23 8.09
C HIS A 209 9.09 -8.45 7.17
N VAL A 210 9.28 -8.24 5.87
CA VAL A 210 9.30 -9.32 4.88
C VAL A 210 10.72 -9.87 4.75
N PRO A 211 10.96 -11.15 5.02
CA PRO A 211 12.31 -11.73 4.95
C PRO A 211 12.92 -11.68 3.56
N VAL A 212 12.10 -11.82 2.51
CA VAL A 212 12.51 -11.83 1.11
C VAL A 212 11.46 -11.12 0.26
N THR A 213 11.87 -10.05 -0.41
CA THR A 213 11.03 -9.35 -1.40
C THR A 213 11.41 -9.76 -2.83
N ALA A 214 10.69 -9.26 -3.82
CA ALA A 214 11.00 -9.55 -5.23
C ALA A 214 12.38 -9.02 -5.65
N ASP A 215 12.85 -7.93 -5.06
CA ASP A 215 14.15 -7.33 -5.38
C ASP A 215 15.33 -8.11 -4.78
N ASP A 216 15.09 -8.96 -3.78
CA ASP A 216 16.10 -9.83 -3.18
C ASP A 216 16.34 -11.11 -4.01
N LEU A 217 15.46 -11.40 -4.96
CA LEU A 217 15.52 -12.60 -5.78
C LEU A 217 16.24 -12.33 -7.12
N PRO A 218 17.03 -13.29 -7.61
CA PRO A 218 17.70 -13.15 -8.91
C PRO A 218 16.71 -13.10 -10.07
N GLY A 219 17.10 -12.43 -11.14
CA GLY A 219 16.36 -12.36 -12.41
C GLY A 219 15.77 -10.99 -12.69
N GLU A 220 15.24 -10.83 -13.91
CA GLU A 220 14.62 -9.58 -14.35
C GLU A 220 13.28 -9.32 -13.65
N PRO A 221 12.87 -8.04 -13.52
CA PRO A 221 11.55 -7.68 -13.01
C PRO A 221 10.43 -8.42 -13.72
N VAL A 222 9.45 -8.91 -12.96
CA VAL A 222 8.32 -9.68 -13.51
C VAL A 222 7.40 -8.75 -14.31
N ARG A 223 6.82 -9.27 -15.38
CA ARG A 223 5.89 -8.54 -16.26
C ARG A 223 4.49 -9.14 -16.28
N GLU A 224 4.39 -10.44 -16.05
CA GLU A 224 3.15 -11.20 -16.08
C GLU A 224 3.10 -12.18 -14.92
N TRP A 225 1.93 -12.35 -14.34
CA TRP A 225 1.70 -13.29 -13.25
C TRP A 225 0.69 -14.36 -13.65
N SER A 226 0.81 -15.52 -13.06
CA SER A 226 -0.20 -16.57 -13.11
C SER A 226 -0.89 -16.71 -11.77
N GLU A 227 -2.22 -16.83 -11.78
CA GLU A 227 -2.97 -17.07 -10.55
C GLU A 227 -2.94 -18.54 -10.17
N ILE A 228 -2.61 -18.82 -8.92
CA ILE A 228 -2.77 -20.16 -8.32
C ILE A 228 -3.99 -20.18 -7.39
N PRO A 229 -4.59 -21.37 -7.16
CA PRO A 229 -5.71 -21.49 -6.23
C PRO A 229 -5.39 -20.92 -4.85
N MET A 230 -6.40 -20.32 -4.22
CA MET A 230 -6.30 -19.89 -2.82
C MET A 230 -6.00 -21.11 -1.94
N THR A 231 -4.96 -21.06 -1.13
CA THR A 231 -4.68 -22.05 -0.11
C THR A 231 -5.51 -21.76 1.14
N ASP A 232 -6.35 -22.71 1.55
CA ASP A 232 -7.07 -22.62 2.82
C ASP A 232 -6.03 -22.71 3.95
N GLY A 233 -5.69 -21.58 4.59
CA GLY A 233 -4.81 -21.59 5.75
C GLY A 233 -3.85 -20.40 5.92
N GLU A 234 -3.75 -19.47 4.97
CA GLU A 234 -2.97 -18.25 5.18
C GLU A 234 -3.80 -17.16 5.90
N GLY A 235 -4.33 -17.51 7.07
CA GLY A 235 -4.70 -16.53 8.06
C GLY A 235 -3.42 -16.09 8.76
N ILE A 236 -3.07 -14.81 8.69
CA ILE A 236 -2.10 -14.22 9.60
C ILE A 236 -2.76 -14.28 10.98
N THR A 237 -2.28 -15.21 11.83
CA THR A 237 -2.60 -15.24 13.27
C THR A 237 -1.84 -14.14 13.97
#